data_09429667d6ca4b1fddaa6c9e0ed2a080
#
_entry.id   09429667d6ca4b1fddaa6c9e0ed2a080
#
_cell.length_a   1.000
_cell.length_b   1.000
_cell.length_c   1.000
_cell.angle_alpha   90.00
_cell.angle_beta   90.00
_cell.angle_gamma   90.00
#
_symmetry.space_group_name_H-M   'P 1'
#
loop_
_entity.id
_entity.type
_entity.pdbx_description
1 polymer ?
#
loop_
_entity_poly.entity_id
_entity_poly.type
_entity_poly.pdbx_seq_one_letter_code
_entity_poly.pdbx_strand_id
1 'polypeptide(L)'
;MNILDTLGNLVHQTAFFNLTIGNYIMIAVACVFLYLAIKKEYEPLLLVPIAFGMLLVNMYPAIMQEPVGDQAGGLLHYFYILDEYSILPSLIFMGVGAMTDFGPLIANPKSFLLGAAAQFGIYGAYFLAILMGFGGKAAAAISIIGGADGPTSIFLAGKLGQTDLLGPIAVAAYSYMSLVPIIQPPIMKLLTTKKERKIKMEQLRPVSKLEKILFPVIVTIVVVMILPTTAPLVGMLMLGNLFRESGVVKQLSETASNALMYIVVILLGTSVGASTSAEAFLNINTIKIVILGLIAFAVGTAAGVLFGKLMCIATKGKVNPLIGSAGVSAVPMAARVSQKVGAEADPTNFLLMHAMGPNVAGVIGTAVAAGVFMAIFGV
;
A
#
# COMPACT_ATOMS: atom_id res chain seq x y z
N MET A 1 3.74 -50.39 19.87
CA MET A 1 4.28 -49.02 20.06
C MET A 1 4.38 -48.80 21.56
N ASN A 2 5.59 -48.53 22.06
CA ASN A 2 5.82 -48.38 23.51
C ASN A 2 5.34 -46.97 23.90
N ILE A 3 4.59 -46.83 24.98
CA ILE A 3 4.03 -45.54 25.42
C ILE A 3 5.15 -44.50 25.67
N LEU A 4 6.27 -44.95 26.20
CA LEU A 4 7.45 -44.10 26.43
C LEU A 4 8.06 -43.58 25.12
N ASP A 5 8.12 -44.41 24.08
CA ASP A 5 8.61 -44.00 22.75
C ASP A 5 7.64 -43.00 22.10
N THR A 6 6.33 -43.19 22.29
CA THR A 6 5.33 -42.28 21.81
C THR A 6 5.42 -40.92 22.50
N LEU A 7 5.58 -40.90 23.81
CA LEU A 7 5.75 -39.67 24.59
C LEU A 7 7.06 -38.96 24.24
N GLY A 8 8.17 -39.74 24.08
CA GLY A 8 9.42 -39.19 23.59
C GLY A 8 9.31 -38.52 22.22
N ASN A 9 8.65 -39.20 21.29
CA ASN A 9 8.40 -38.64 19.94
C ASN A 9 7.53 -37.38 19.98
N LEU A 10 6.50 -37.33 20.84
CA LEU A 10 5.70 -36.13 21.01
C LEU A 10 6.50 -34.94 21.55
N VAL A 11 7.40 -35.17 22.50
CA VAL A 11 8.29 -34.14 23.03
C VAL A 11 9.24 -33.63 21.92
N HIS A 12 9.83 -34.53 21.15
CA HIS A 12 10.71 -34.16 20.04
C HIS A 12 9.99 -33.48 18.88
N GLN A 13 8.68 -33.67 18.71
CA GLN A 13 7.86 -32.96 17.73
C GLN A 13 7.45 -31.55 18.17
N THR A 14 7.73 -31.18 19.43
CA THR A 14 7.42 -29.81 19.87
C THR A 14 8.30 -28.79 19.13
N ALA A 15 7.74 -27.62 18.86
CA ALA A 15 8.44 -26.53 18.21
C ALA A 15 9.74 -26.11 18.95
N PHE A 16 9.80 -26.30 20.27
CA PHE A 16 10.97 -25.94 21.10
C PHE A 16 12.27 -26.62 20.64
N PHE A 17 12.20 -27.82 20.10
CA PHE A 17 13.39 -28.57 19.64
C PHE A 17 13.69 -28.39 18.15
N ASN A 18 12.73 -27.86 17.38
CA ASN A 18 12.79 -27.80 15.91
C ASN A 18 12.99 -26.37 15.37
N LEU A 19 12.94 -25.35 16.23
CA LEU A 19 13.10 -23.96 15.81
C LEU A 19 14.56 -23.52 15.88
N THR A 20 14.95 -22.71 14.90
CA THR A 20 16.26 -22.04 14.86
C THR A 20 16.25 -20.75 15.69
N ILE A 21 17.42 -20.20 16.00
CA ILE A 21 17.55 -18.89 16.65
C ILE A 21 16.83 -17.81 15.82
N GLY A 22 16.91 -17.89 14.48
CA GLY A 22 16.21 -16.98 13.58
C GLY A 22 14.69 -16.99 13.80
N ASN A 23 14.08 -18.17 13.97
CA ASN A 23 12.65 -18.28 14.27
C ASN A 23 12.28 -17.57 15.57
N TYR A 24 13.06 -17.72 16.65
CA TYR A 24 12.83 -17.03 17.91
C TYR A 24 12.94 -15.51 17.78
N ILE A 25 13.90 -15.02 16.98
CA ILE A 25 14.01 -13.59 16.67
C ILE A 25 12.76 -13.12 15.94
N MET A 26 12.28 -13.85 14.92
CA MET A 26 11.08 -13.48 14.17
C MET A 26 9.80 -13.55 14.99
N ILE A 27 9.68 -14.49 15.92
CA ILE A 27 8.60 -14.53 16.91
C ILE A 27 8.60 -13.26 17.77
N ALA A 28 9.77 -12.82 18.24
CA ALA A 28 9.88 -11.56 18.99
C ALA A 28 9.51 -10.35 18.12
N VAL A 29 9.94 -10.30 16.85
CA VAL A 29 9.56 -9.25 15.89
C VAL A 29 8.05 -9.25 15.66
N ALA A 30 7.41 -10.41 15.49
CA ALA A 30 5.96 -10.53 15.34
C ALA A 30 5.22 -9.99 16.59
N CYS A 31 5.70 -10.30 17.78
CA CYS A 31 5.15 -9.76 19.04
C CYS A 31 5.29 -8.23 19.11
N VAL A 32 6.41 -7.67 18.65
CA VAL A 32 6.59 -6.20 18.56
C VAL A 32 5.59 -5.60 17.59
N PHE A 33 5.37 -6.20 16.42
CA PHE A 33 4.38 -5.71 15.46
C PHE A 33 2.95 -5.80 15.99
N LEU A 34 2.60 -6.89 16.70
CA LEU A 34 1.31 -6.97 17.42
C LEU A 34 1.17 -5.86 18.46
N TYR A 35 2.21 -5.58 19.23
CA TYR A 35 2.19 -4.48 20.20
C TYR A 35 1.99 -3.12 19.50
N LEU A 36 2.68 -2.87 18.38
CA LEU A 36 2.53 -1.63 17.61
C LEU A 36 1.11 -1.51 17.03
N ALA A 37 0.56 -2.59 16.49
CA ALA A 37 -0.78 -2.61 15.95
C ALA A 37 -1.86 -2.39 17.02
N ILE A 38 -1.76 -3.10 18.15
CA ILE A 38 -2.81 -3.10 19.20
C ILE A 38 -2.68 -1.90 20.13
N LYS A 39 -1.46 -1.59 20.63
CA LYS A 39 -1.26 -0.54 21.63
C LYS A 39 -1.04 0.83 21.03
N LYS A 40 -0.41 0.90 19.83
CA LYS A 40 -0.10 2.15 19.14
C LYS A 40 -1.07 2.45 18.01
N GLU A 41 -2.00 1.52 17.72
CA GLU A 41 -3.01 1.63 16.66
C GLU A 41 -2.40 1.93 15.28
N TYR A 42 -1.20 1.36 15.01
CA TYR A 42 -0.53 1.50 13.73
C TYR A 42 -1.16 0.55 12.72
N GLU A 43 -2.05 1.07 11.87
CA GLU A 43 -2.77 0.35 10.80
C GLU A 43 -3.25 -1.05 11.25
N PRO A 44 -4.06 -1.16 12.34
CA PRO A 44 -4.35 -2.43 12.99
C PRO A 44 -5.04 -3.44 12.07
N LEU A 45 -5.84 -2.97 11.11
CA LEU A 45 -6.55 -3.85 10.18
C LEU A 45 -5.61 -4.71 9.34
N LEU A 46 -4.43 -4.21 9.00
CA LEU A 46 -3.44 -4.91 8.20
C LEU A 46 -2.32 -5.51 9.06
N LEU A 47 -1.81 -4.74 10.01
CA LEU A 47 -0.63 -5.16 10.77
C LEU A 47 -0.92 -6.31 11.74
N VAL A 48 -2.15 -6.43 12.27
CA VAL A 48 -2.52 -7.56 13.13
C VAL A 48 -2.47 -8.89 12.37
N PRO A 49 -3.18 -9.08 11.23
CA PRO A 49 -3.10 -10.34 10.50
C PRO A 49 -1.70 -10.62 9.94
N ILE A 50 -0.94 -9.60 9.50
CA ILE A 50 0.45 -9.77 9.05
C ILE A 50 1.32 -10.29 10.20
N ALA A 51 1.29 -9.63 11.35
CA ALA A 51 2.10 -10.05 12.50
C ALA A 51 1.70 -11.44 13.01
N PHE A 52 0.43 -11.79 12.94
CA PHE A 52 -0.03 -13.12 13.34
C PHE A 52 0.39 -14.20 12.33
N GLY A 53 0.32 -13.93 11.03
CA GLY A 53 0.86 -14.82 9.99
C GLY A 53 2.37 -15.06 10.16
N MET A 54 3.14 -13.98 10.44
CA MET A 54 4.56 -14.04 10.76
C MET A 54 4.83 -14.92 12.00
N LEU A 55 4.00 -14.79 13.04
CA LEU A 55 4.10 -15.62 14.24
C LEU A 55 3.90 -17.09 13.89
N LEU A 56 2.85 -17.42 13.13
CA LEU A 56 2.50 -18.79 12.78
C LEU A 56 3.59 -19.48 11.96
N VAL A 57 4.12 -18.85 10.92
CA VAL A 57 5.14 -19.45 10.05
C VAL A 57 6.46 -19.69 10.79
N ASN A 58 6.81 -18.83 11.72
CA ASN A 58 8.04 -18.99 12.51
C ASN A 58 7.90 -19.95 13.68
N MET A 59 6.66 -20.32 14.08
CA MET A 59 6.40 -21.41 15.03
C MET A 59 6.17 -22.75 14.33
N TYR A 60 5.57 -22.75 13.14
CA TYR A 60 5.25 -23.95 12.37
C TYR A 60 5.45 -23.68 10.86
N PRO A 61 6.68 -23.78 10.33
CA PRO A 61 6.98 -23.49 8.93
C PRO A 61 6.17 -24.30 7.92
N ALA A 62 5.76 -25.52 8.28
CA ALA A 62 4.95 -26.38 7.41
C ALA A 62 3.57 -25.80 7.06
N ILE A 63 3.11 -24.75 7.77
CA ILE A 63 1.86 -24.04 7.43
C ILE A 63 1.92 -23.35 6.06
N MET A 64 3.15 -23.11 5.53
CA MET A 64 3.41 -22.53 4.20
C MET A 64 3.96 -23.56 3.20
N GLN A 65 4.02 -24.83 3.57
CA GLN A 65 4.58 -25.87 2.70
C GLN A 65 3.71 -26.02 1.44
N GLU A 66 4.38 -26.13 0.29
CA GLU A 66 3.73 -26.48 -0.97
C GLU A 66 3.19 -27.92 -0.96
N PRO A 67 2.12 -28.20 -1.71
CA PRO A 67 1.64 -29.57 -1.85
C PRO A 67 2.69 -30.45 -2.52
N VAL A 68 2.92 -31.67 -1.98
CA VAL A 68 3.90 -32.63 -2.51
C VAL A 68 3.17 -33.96 -2.81
N GLY A 69 3.08 -34.32 -4.08
CA GLY A 69 2.34 -35.51 -4.50
C GLY A 69 0.87 -35.45 -4.07
N ASP A 70 0.40 -36.46 -3.32
CA ASP A 70 -0.97 -36.51 -2.80
C ASP A 70 -1.14 -35.81 -1.45
N GLN A 71 -0.07 -35.24 -0.88
CA GLN A 71 -0.14 -34.51 0.38
C GLN A 71 -0.58 -33.06 0.13
N ALA A 72 -1.64 -32.65 0.83
CA ALA A 72 -2.10 -31.25 0.80
C ALA A 72 -1.03 -30.31 1.37
N GLY A 73 -0.91 -29.14 0.77
CA GLY A 73 -0.05 -28.08 1.27
C GLY A 73 -0.53 -27.50 2.61
N GLY A 74 0.25 -26.62 3.19
CA GLY A 74 -0.10 -25.87 4.38
C GLY A 74 -1.24 -24.89 4.11
N LEU A 75 -2.04 -24.58 5.13
CA LEU A 75 -3.21 -23.70 5.01
C LEU A 75 -2.86 -22.33 4.40
N LEU A 76 -1.81 -21.69 4.91
CA LEU A 76 -1.45 -20.33 4.48
C LEU A 76 -0.79 -20.29 3.10
N HIS A 77 -0.26 -21.43 2.60
CA HIS A 77 0.17 -21.57 1.22
C HIS A 77 -1.00 -21.33 0.24
N TYR A 78 -2.18 -21.88 0.53
CA TYR A 78 -3.36 -21.68 -0.34
C TYR A 78 -3.85 -20.22 -0.34
N PHE A 79 -3.69 -19.49 0.76
CA PHE A 79 -3.98 -18.06 0.79
C PHE A 79 -2.94 -17.27 0.00
N TYR A 80 -1.66 -17.66 0.14
CA TYR A 80 -0.54 -17.05 -0.57
C TYR A 80 -0.65 -17.20 -2.10
N ILE A 81 -1.15 -18.32 -2.61
CA ILE A 81 -1.44 -18.50 -4.04
C ILE A 81 -2.36 -17.41 -4.57
N LEU A 82 -3.35 -16.97 -3.78
CA LEU A 82 -4.26 -15.88 -4.19
C LEU A 82 -3.53 -14.52 -4.32
N ASP A 83 -2.47 -14.32 -3.52
CA ASP A 83 -1.59 -13.14 -3.66
C ASP A 83 -0.69 -13.27 -4.88
N GLU A 84 -0.07 -14.42 -5.07
CA GLU A 84 0.81 -14.71 -6.21
C GLU A 84 0.08 -14.53 -7.55
N TYR A 85 -1.15 -15.02 -7.65
CA TYR A 85 -2.00 -14.77 -8.82
C TYR A 85 -2.63 -13.37 -8.87
N SER A 86 -2.30 -12.50 -7.90
CA SER A 86 -2.77 -11.10 -7.83
C SER A 86 -4.29 -10.95 -7.68
N ILE A 87 -4.97 -11.96 -7.16
CA ILE A 87 -6.41 -11.94 -6.93
C ILE A 87 -6.75 -11.02 -5.77
N LEU A 88 -6.10 -11.22 -4.60
CA LEU A 88 -6.40 -10.43 -3.41
C LEU A 88 -6.08 -8.94 -3.58
N PRO A 89 -4.93 -8.52 -4.14
CA PRO A 89 -4.67 -7.09 -4.41
C PRO A 89 -5.72 -6.44 -5.32
N SER A 90 -6.17 -7.13 -6.37
CA SER A 90 -7.21 -6.60 -7.26
C SER A 90 -8.56 -6.41 -6.55
N LEU A 91 -8.94 -7.35 -5.67
CA LEU A 91 -10.15 -7.23 -4.85
C LEU A 91 -10.05 -6.11 -3.81
N ILE A 92 -8.88 -5.87 -3.23
CA ILE A 92 -8.65 -4.70 -2.37
C ILE A 92 -8.89 -3.41 -3.14
N PHE A 93 -8.39 -3.29 -4.37
CA PHE A 93 -8.64 -2.12 -5.20
C PHE A 93 -10.14 -1.88 -5.44
N MET A 94 -10.93 -2.93 -5.65
CA MET A 94 -12.40 -2.80 -5.73
C MET A 94 -12.99 -2.28 -4.43
N GLY A 95 -12.59 -2.81 -3.29
CA GLY A 95 -13.02 -2.32 -1.97
C GLY A 95 -12.64 -0.86 -1.74
N VAL A 96 -11.39 -0.49 -2.03
CA VAL A 96 -10.90 0.90 -1.96
C VAL A 96 -11.72 1.82 -2.87
N GLY A 97 -12.03 1.39 -4.09
CA GLY A 97 -12.88 2.13 -5.02
C GLY A 97 -14.29 2.39 -4.46
N ALA A 98 -14.89 1.36 -3.83
CA ALA A 98 -16.21 1.48 -3.20
C ALA A 98 -16.20 2.40 -1.97
N MET A 99 -15.07 2.55 -1.29
CA MET A 99 -14.90 3.43 -0.14
C MET A 99 -14.55 4.88 -0.54
N THR A 100 -13.95 5.08 -1.71
CA THR A 100 -13.33 6.33 -2.13
C THR A 100 -14.32 7.28 -2.79
N ASP A 101 -14.33 8.56 -2.34
CA ASP A 101 -15.01 9.66 -3.03
C ASP A 101 -14.03 10.39 -3.96
N PHE A 102 -14.22 10.24 -5.27
CA PHE A 102 -13.43 10.94 -6.28
C PHE A 102 -13.93 12.38 -6.56
N GLY A 103 -14.98 12.83 -5.87
CA GLY A 103 -15.53 14.19 -6.01
C GLY A 103 -14.48 15.30 -5.93
N PRO A 104 -13.59 15.32 -4.93
CA PRO A 104 -12.52 16.33 -4.83
C PRO A 104 -11.58 16.35 -6.04
N LEU A 105 -11.28 15.20 -6.63
CA LEU A 105 -10.45 15.09 -7.83
C LEU A 105 -11.18 15.59 -9.08
N ILE A 106 -12.45 15.22 -9.22
CA ILE A 106 -13.33 15.70 -10.32
C ILE A 106 -13.52 17.21 -10.23
N ALA A 107 -13.72 17.74 -9.01
CA ALA A 107 -13.87 19.17 -8.78
C ALA A 107 -12.62 19.97 -9.15
N ASN A 108 -11.42 19.41 -8.94
CA ASN A 108 -10.14 20.03 -9.28
C ASN A 108 -9.21 19.06 -9.99
N PRO A 109 -9.36 18.85 -11.32
CA PRO A 109 -8.53 17.91 -12.08
C PRO A 109 -7.04 18.22 -12.05
N LYS A 110 -6.61 19.46 -11.76
CA LYS A 110 -5.20 19.81 -11.60
C LYS A 110 -4.52 19.03 -10.47
N SER A 111 -5.30 18.48 -9.55
CA SER A 111 -4.83 17.59 -8.48
C SER A 111 -4.16 16.32 -9.00
N PHE A 112 -4.48 15.86 -10.22
CA PHE A 112 -3.75 14.74 -10.87
C PHE A 112 -2.25 15.00 -10.96
N LEU A 113 -1.85 16.26 -11.22
CA LEU A 113 -0.44 16.63 -11.33
C LEU A 113 0.32 16.42 -10.02
N LEU A 114 -0.35 16.65 -8.87
CA LEU A 114 0.25 16.41 -7.55
C LEU A 114 0.38 14.92 -7.25
N GLY A 115 -0.62 14.11 -7.62
CA GLY A 115 -0.53 12.66 -7.57
C GLY A 115 0.60 12.11 -8.46
N ALA A 116 0.69 12.61 -9.69
CA ALA A 116 1.78 12.25 -10.61
C ALA A 116 3.17 12.64 -10.07
N ALA A 117 3.30 13.82 -9.47
CA ALA A 117 4.56 14.28 -8.88
C ALA A 117 5.02 13.36 -7.73
N ALA A 118 4.11 12.86 -6.91
CA ALA A 118 4.47 11.93 -5.84
C ALA A 118 5.03 10.60 -6.37
N GLN A 119 4.72 10.20 -7.60
CA GLN A 119 5.29 8.99 -8.22
C GLN A 119 6.80 9.09 -8.48
N PHE A 120 7.41 10.28 -8.38
CA PHE A 120 8.86 10.40 -8.35
C PHE A 120 9.49 9.58 -7.22
N GLY A 121 8.76 9.30 -6.13
CA GLY A 121 9.17 8.36 -5.10
C GLY A 121 9.36 6.95 -5.65
N ILE A 122 8.47 6.48 -6.52
CA ILE A 122 8.56 5.15 -7.16
C ILE A 122 9.75 5.09 -8.12
N TYR A 123 9.81 6.01 -9.09
CA TYR A 123 10.87 5.98 -10.09
C TYR A 123 12.25 6.25 -9.47
N GLY A 124 12.34 7.14 -8.49
CA GLY A 124 13.58 7.36 -7.74
C GLY A 124 14.02 6.12 -6.97
N ALA A 125 13.09 5.42 -6.35
CA ALA A 125 13.35 4.14 -5.67
C ALA A 125 13.81 3.05 -6.64
N TYR A 126 13.25 3.00 -7.84
CA TYR A 126 13.68 2.06 -8.88
C TYR A 126 15.17 2.22 -9.20
N PHE A 127 15.60 3.45 -9.53
CA PHE A 127 17.01 3.70 -9.81
C PHE A 127 17.91 3.44 -8.61
N LEU A 128 17.46 3.79 -7.41
CA LEU A 128 18.22 3.53 -6.19
C LEU A 128 18.34 2.02 -5.93
N ALA A 129 17.29 1.23 -6.16
CA ALA A 129 17.31 -0.23 -6.02
C ALA A 129 18.31 -0.86 -7.00
N ILE A 130 18.35 -0.40 -8.27
CA ILE A 130 19.35 -0.83 -9.24
C ILE A 130 20.77 -0.52 -8.73
N LEU A 131 21.01 0.68 -8.21
CA LEU A 131 22.32 1.07 -7.66
C LEU A 131 22.70 0.22 -6.41
N MET A 132 21.72 -0.27 -5.66
CA MET A 132 21.94 -1.18 -4.53
C MET A 132 22.16 -2.64 -4.96
N GLY A 133 22.14 -2.94 -6.27
CA GLY A 133 22.45 -4.25 -6.85
C GLY A 133 21.24 -5.16 -7.04
N PHE A 134 20.00 -4.67 -6.96
CA PHE A 134 18.82 -5.46 -7.31
C PHE A 134 18.65 -5.57 -8.83
N GLY A 135 18.21 -6.73 -9.31
CA GLY A 135 17.83 -6.91 -10.72
C GLY A 135 16.62 -6.04 -11.10
N GLY A 136 16.45 -5.72 -12.38
CA GLY A 136 15.42 -4.80 -12.85
C GLY A 136 14.00 -5.13 -12.40
N LYS A 137 13.57 -6.40 -12.46
CA LYS A 137 12.24 -6.84 -11.99
C LYS A 137 12.09 -6.69 -10.48
N ALA A 138 13.12 -7.07 -9.71
CA ALA A 138 13.14 -6.89 -8.25
C ALA A 138 13.11 -5.41 -7.88
N ALA A 139 13.91 -4.58 -8.54
CA ALA A 139 13.92 -3.13 -8.34
C ALA A 139 12.56 -2.49 -8.63
N ALA A 140 11.87 -2.93 -9.68
CA ALA A 140 10.52 -2.46 -10.02
C ALA A 140 9.51 -2.83 -8.92
N ALA A 141 9.52 -4.08 -8.46
CA ALA A 141 8.62 -4.53 -7.38
C ALA A 141 8.87 -3.73 -6.08
N ILE A 142 10.12 -3.57 -5.67
CA ILE A 142 10.52 -2.81 -4.47
C ILE A 142 10.12 -1.34 -4.59
N SER A 143 10.25 -0.75 -5.78
CA SER A 143 10.07 0.69 -5.98
C SER A 143 8.66 1.18 -5.68
N ILE A 144 7.63 0.33 -5.86
CA ILE A 144 6.23 0.67 -5.57
C ILE A 144 6.01 1.10 -4.13
N ILE A 145 6.85 0.66 -3.20
CA ILE A 145 6.83 1.10 -1.79
C ILE A 145 6.86 2.64 -1.69
N GLY A 146 7.57 3.30 -2.62
CA GLY A 146 7.65 4.76 -2.68
C GLY A 146 6.32 5.47 -2.94
N GLY A 147 5.34 4.76 -3.51
CA GLY A 147 3.96 5.23 -3.68
C GLY A 147 3.09 5.07 -2.43
N ALA A 148 3.59 4.40 -1.39
CA ALA A 148 2.83 4.02 -0.19
C ALA A 148 1.55 3.22 -0.52
N ASP A 149 1.69 2.20 -1.36
CA ASP A 149 0.62 1.35 -1.84
C ASP A 149 0.99 -0.12 -1.67
N GLY A 150 0.57 -0.71 -0.55
CA GLY A 150 0.85 -2.09 -0.21
C GLY A 150 0.29 -3.09 -1.23
N PRO A 151 -1.01 -3.03 -1.55
CA PRO A 151 -1.63 -3.92 -2.53
C PRO A 151 -0.96 -3.89 -3.91
N THR A 152 -0.62 -2.70 -4.43
CA THR A 152 0.09 -2.56 -5.70
C THR A 152 1.51 -3.13 -5.64
N SER A 153 2.19 -2.98 -4.49
CA SER A 153 3.53 -3.56 -4.30
C SER A 153 3.50 -5.09 -4.39
N ILE A 154 2.52 -5.73 -3.75
CA ILE A 154 2.31 -7.18 -3.80
C ILE A 154 1.91 -7.60 -5.22
N PHE A 155 0.96 -6.89 -5.83
CA PHE A 155 0.52 -7.16 -7.19
C PHE A 155 1.68 -7.19 -8.18
N LEU A 156 2.52 -6.16 -8.16
CA LEU A 156 3.64 -6.08 -9.10
C LEU A 156 4.72 -7.12 -8.79
N ALA A 157 5.01 -7.39 -7.51
CA ALA A 157 5.96 -8.43 -7.13
C ALA A 157 5.53 -9.81 -7.63
N GLY A 158 4.26 -10.18 -7.46
CA GLY A 158 3.70 -11.42 -8.00
C GLY A 158 3.78 -11.47 -9.54
N LYS A 159 3.32 -10.41 -10.22
CA LYS A 159 3.35 -10.34 -11.70
C LYS A 159 4.75 -10.42 -12.30
N LEU A 160 5.75 -9.86 -11.63
CA LEU A 160 7.14 -9.92 -12.07
C LEU A 160 7.88 -11.20 -11.63
N GLY A 161 7.19 -12.12 -10.96
CA GLY A 161 7.78 -13.38 -10.46
C GLY A 161 8.81 -13.16 -9.35
N GLN A 162 8.63 -12.11 -8.53
CA GLN A 162 9.53 -11.79 -7.40
C GLN A 162 8.93 -12.29 -6.08
N THR A 163 8.51 -13.55 -6.07
CA THR A 163 7.80 -14.19 -4.95
C THR A 163 8.60 -14.21 -3.66
N ASP A 164 9.92 -14.42 -3.75
CA ASP A 164 10.82 -14.40 -2.59
C ASP A 164 10.89 -13.04 -1.88
N LEU A 165 10.54 -11.96 -2.59
CA LEU A 165 10.55 -10.59 -2.06
C LEU A 165 9.17 -10.12 -1.57
N LEU A 166 8.10 -10.91 -1.79
CA LEU A 166 6.74 -10.53 -1.41
C LEU A 166 6.63 -10.17 0.08
N GLY A 167 7.13 -11.03 0.96
CA GLY A 167 7.11 -10.78 2.41
C GLY A 167 7.83 -9.50 2.80
N PRO A 168 9.13 -9.36 2.50
CA PRO A 168 9.88 -8.13 2.79
C PRO A 168 9.27 -6.86 2.20
N ILE A 169 8.81 -6.89 0.94
CA ILE A 169 8.17 -5.76 0.26
C ILE A 169 6.87 -5.37 0.97
N ALA A 170 6.02 -6.35 1.26
CA ALA A 170 4.72 -6.10 1.88
C ALA A 170 4.86 -5.56 3.31
N VAL A 171 5.72 -6.18 4.14
CA VAL A 171 5.99 -5.68 5.50
C VAL A 171 6.54 -4.25 5.45
N ALA A 172 7.47 -3.94 4.55
CA ALA A 172 7.98 -2.60 4.38
C ALA A 172 6.86 -1.63 3.95
N ALA A 173 6.08 -1.96 2.90
CA ALA A 173 5.03 -1.11 2.37
C ALA A 173 3.97 -0.77 3.42
N TYR A 174 3.45 -1.78 4.13
CA TYR A 174 2.42 -1.57 5.15
C TYR A 174 2.96 -0.88 6.40
N SER A 175 4.22 -1.17 6.79
CA SER A 175 4.86 -0.44 7.89
C SER A 175 5.00 1.05 7.58
N TYR A 176 5.39 1.42 6.36
CA TYR A 176 5.50 2.83 5.97
C TYR A 176 4.15 3.51 5.83
N MET A 177 3.12 2.81 5.35
CA MET A 177 1.76 3.34 5.38
C MET A 177 1.34 3.71 6.80
N SER A 178 1.63 2.88 7.79
CA SER A 178 1.34 3.15 9.21
C SER A 178 2.14 4.34 9.75
N LEU A 179 3.35 4.56 9.24
CA LEU A 179 4.26 5.63 9.68
C LEU A 179 4.07 6.95 8.93
N VAL A 180 3.13 7.03 7.98
CA VAL A 180 2.79 8.28 7.25
C VAL A 180 2.63 9.48 8.20
N PRO A 181 1.87 9.39 9.33
CA PRO A 181 1.69 10.52 10.25
C PRO A 181 2.96 10.95 10.97
N ILE A 182 4.01 10.14 10.95
CA ILE A 182 5.31 10.42 11.60
C ILE A 182 6.33 10.92 10.58
N ILE A 183 6.38 10.29 9.40
CA ILE A 183 7.42 10.56 8.39
C ILE A 183 7.11 11.82 7.59
N GLN A 184 5.85 12.06 7.21
CA GLN A 184 5.50 13.20 6.35
C GLN A 184 5.64 14.57 7.03
N PRO A 185 5.18 14.81 8.28
CA PRO A 185 5.19 16.15 8.86
C PRO A 185 6.56 16.81 8.94
N PRO A 186 7.67 16.15 9.32
CA PRO A 186 9.00 16.74 9.28
C PRO A 186 9.39 17.21 7.87
N ILE A 187 9.16 16.39 6.85
CA ILE A 187 9.49 16.70 5.45
C ILE A 187 8.65 17.89 4.96
N MET A 188 7.35 17.88 5.23
CA MET A 188 6.45 18.97 4.88
C MET A 188 6.87 20.30 5.52
N LYS A 189 7.23 20.26 6.82
CA LYS A 189 7.67 21.44 7.57
C LYS A 189 9.02 21.97 7.09
N LEU A 190 9.94 21.08 6.70
CA LEU A 190 11.25 21.43 6.16
C LEU A 190 11.12 22.14 4.80
N LEU A 191 10.23 21.64 3.94
CA LEU A 191 10.08 22.13 2.58
C LEU A 191 9.10 23.30 2.44
N THR A 192 8.35 23.69 3.47
CA THR A 192 7.37 24.77 3.41
C THR A 192 7.61 25.83 4.48
N THR A 193 7.35 27.07 4.12
CA THR A 193 7.37 28.19 5.07
C THR A 193 6.06 28.27 5.87
N LYS A 194 6.09 28.96 7.03
CA LYS A 194 4.86 29.22 7.80
C LYS A 194 3.80 30.00 7.02
N LYS A 195 4.23 30.89 6.10
CA LYS A 195 3.30 31.64 5.23
C LYS A 195 2.59 30.72 4.25
N GLU A 196 3.33 29.83 3.59
CA GLU A 196 2.76 28.85 2.65
C GLU A 196 1.77 27.91 3.33
N ARG A 197 2.07 27.43 4.53
CA ARG A 197 1.18 26.54 5.29
C ARG A 197 -0.14 27.19 5.71
N LYS A 198 -0.20 28.53 5.82
CA LYS A 198 -1.40 29.29 6.16
C LYS A 198 -2.29 29.63 4.96
N ILE A 199 -1.88 29.30 3.73
CA ILE A 199 -2.67 29.58 2.54
C ILE A 199 -4.00 28.84 2.64
N LYS A 200 -5.10 29.57 2.62
CA LYS A 200 -6.48 29.04 2.55
C LYS A 200 -6.85 28.86 1.10
N MET A 201 -7.39 27.70 0.79
CA MET A 201 -7.84 27.40 -0.57
C MET A 201 -9.33 27.74 -0.72
N GLU A 202 -9.71 28.17 -1.90
CA GLU A 202 -11.12 28.43 -2.25
C GLU A 202 -11.92 27.13 -2.22
N GLN A 203 -13.19 27.19 -1.85
CA GLN A 203 -14.07 26.01 -1.80
C GLN A 203 -14.14 25.32 -3.17
N LEU A 204 -14.10 23.98 -3.14
CA LEU A 204 -14.24 23.18 -4.35
C LEU A 204 -15.64 23.37 -4.96
N ARG A 205 -15.72 23.35 -6.30
CA ARG A 205 -17.02 23.39 -6.99
C ARG A 205 -17.84 22.13 -6.65
N PRO A 206 -19.18 22.26 -6.63
CA PRO A 206 -20.02 21.08 -6.54
C PRO A 206 -19.84 20.19 -7.77
N VAL A 207 -19.87 18.86 -7.56
CA VAL A 207 -19.78 17.85 -8.60
C VAL A 207 -21.13 17.20 -8.79
N SER A 208 -21.61 17.14 -10.02
CA SER A 208 -22.90 16.54 -10.34
C SER A 208 -22.85 15.01 -10.21
N LYS A 209 -24.01 14.38 -9.98
CA LYS A 209 -24.13 12.93 -9.92
C LYS A 209 -23.68 12.27 -11.24
N LEU A 210 -23.97 12.89 -12.37
CA LEU A 210 -23.57 12.38 -13.68
C LEU A 210 -22.04 12.37 -13.84
N GLU A 211 -21.34 13.44 -13.44
CA GLU A 211 -19.86 13.46 -13.44
C GLU A 211 -19.28 12.35 -12.60
N LYS A 212 -19.84 12.08 -11.40
CA LYS A 212 -19.39 11.02 -10.50
C LYS A 212 -19.59 9.62 -11.10
N ILE A 213 -20.69 9.39 -11.83
CA ILE A 213 -20.96 8.10 -12.49
C ILE A 213 -20.07 7.91 -13.73
N LEU A 214 -19.88 8.96 -14.53
CA LEU A 214 -19.08 8.88 -15.76
C LEU A 214 -17.58 8.78 -15.47
N PHE A 215 -17.10 9.35 -14.38
CA PHE A 215 -15.69 9.38 -14.03
C PHE A 215 -15.03 7.98 -14.04
N PRO A 216 -15.53 6.98 -13.29
CA PRO A 216 -14.91 5.66 -13.28
C PRO A 216 -14.94 4.97 -14.66
N VAL A 217 -15.97 5.19 -15.45
CA VAL A 217 -16.07 4.63 -16.81
C VAL A 217 -15.04 5.26 -17.73
N ILE A 218 -14.94 6.58 -17.74
CA ILE A 218 -14.00 7.33 -18.58
C ILE A 218 -12.56 6.99 -18.18
N VAL A 219 -12.24 7.00 -16.89
CA VAL A 219 -10.89 6.67 -16.40
C VAL A 219 -10.51 5.26 -16.80
N THR A 220 -11.42 4.28 -16.66
CA THR A 220 -11.15 2.89 -17.08
C THR A 220 -10.86 2.84 -18.57
N ILE A 221 -11.72 3.42 -19.42
CA ILE A 221 -11.52 3.40 -20.88
C ILE A 221 -10.19 4.05 -21.25
N VAL A 222 -9.93 5.26 -20.78
CA VAL A 222 -8.73 6.02 -21.16
C VAL A 222 -7.46 5.32 -20.70
N VAL A 223 -7.40 4.91 -19.41
CA VAL A 223 -6.18 4.35 -18.84
C VAL A 223 -5.90 2.97 -19.41
N VAL A 224 -6.91 2.10 -19.52
CA VAL A 224 -6.73 0.73 -20.02
C VAL A 224 -6.47 0.71 -21.53
N MET A 225 -7.03 1.64 -22.31
CA MET A 225 -6.70 1.74 -23.75
C MET A 225 -5.25 2.18 -23.98
N ILE A 226 -4.71 3.05 -23.11
CA ILE A 226 -3.31 3.49 -23.22
C ILE A 226 -2.36 2.41 -22.66
N LEU A 227 -2.74 1.77 -21.55
CA LEU A 227 -1.91 0.82 -20.82
C LEU A 227 -2.75 -0.37 -20.35
N PRO A 228 -2.97 -1.39 -21.22
CA PRO A 228 -3.86 -2.53 -20.92
C PRO A 228 -3.49 -3.30 -19.65
N THR A 229 -2.21 -3.35 -19.31
CA THR A 229 -1.70 -4.03 -18.09
C THR A 229 -2.25 -3.45 -16.78
N THR A 230 -2.81 -2.24 -16.79
CA THR A 230 -3.44 -1.62 -15.62
C THR A 230 -4.85 -2.14 -15.32
N ALA A 231 -5.48 -2.86 -16.24
CA ALA A 231 -6.88 -3.28 -16.14
C ALA A 231 -7.22 -3.99 -14.82
N PRO A 232 -6.40 -4.90 -14.26
CA PRO A 232 -6.73 -5.56 -13.00
C PRO A 232 -6.80 -4.60 -11.80
N LEU A 233 -5.97 -3.58 -11.75
CA LEU A 233 -5.95 -2.63 -10.63
C LEU A 233 -6.90 -1.46 -10.86
N VAL A 234 -6.71 -0.70 -11.95
CA VAL A 234 -7.53 0.48 -12.26
C VAL A 234 -8.97 0.07 -12.57
N GLY A 235 -9.17 -1.02 -13.30
CA GLY A 235 -10.50 -1.52 -13.62
C GLY A 235 -11.28 -1.90 -12.36
N MET A 236 -10.66 -2.64 -11.43
CA MET A 236 -11.31 -3.02 -10.17
C MET A 236 -11.56 -1.83 -9.24
N LEU A 237 -10.62 -0.87 -9.18
CA LEU A 237 -10.80 0.39 -8.45
C LEU A 237 -12.03 1.15 -8.97
N MET A 238 -12.12 1.30 -10.29
CA MET A 238 -13.20 2.04 -10.93
C MET A 238 -14.53 1.27 -10.88
N LEU A 239 -14.51 -0.06 -10.93
CA LEU A 239 -15.69 -0.89 -10.73
C LEU A 239 -16.29 -0.68 -9.33
N GLY A 240 -15.46 -0.73 -8.28
CA GLY A 240 -15.88 -0.45 -6.91
C GLY A 240 -16.47 0.96 -6.77
N ASN A 241 -15.85 1.94 -7.39
CA ASN A 241 -16.36 3.31 -7.37
C ASN A 241 -17.69 3.45 -8.13
N LEU A 242 -17.84 2.76 -9.25
CA LEU A 242 -19.09 2.74 -9.99
C LEU A 242 -20.23 2.10 -9.17
N PHE A 243 -19.97 1.06 -8.37
CA PHE A 243 -20.96 0.51 -7.45
C PHE A 243 -21.47 1.59 -6.49
N ARG A 244 -20.57 2.38 -5.92
CA ARG A 244 -20.91 3.46 -5.02
C ARG A 244 -21.70 4.57 -5.70
N GLU A 245 -21.19 5.12 -6.79
CA GLU A 245 -21.72 6.35 -7.40
C GLU A 245 -22.99 6.13 -8.24
N SER A 246 -23.19 4.91 -8.75
CA SER A 246 -24.41 4.58 -9.50
C SER A 246 -25.68 4.68 -8.65
N GLY A 247 -25.57 4.29 -7.37
CA GLY A 247 -26.68 4.27 -6.42
C GLY A 247 -27.74 3.18 -6.64
N VAL A 248 -27.60 2.38 -7.72
CA VAL A 248 -28.56 1.30 -8.06
C VAL A 248 -28.16 -0.08 -7.56
N VAL A 249 -26.90 -0.26 -7.17
CA VAL A 249 -26.33 -1.51 -6.65
C VAL A 249 -25.74 -1.30 -5.25
N LYS A 250 -26.51 -0.70 -4.38
CA LYS A 250 -26.06 -0.33 -3.02
C LYS A 250 -25.53 -1.53 -2.24
N GLN A 251 -26.16 -2.69 -2.37
CA GLN A 251 -25.74 -3.94 -1.71
C GLN A 251 -24.35 -4.38 -2.18
N LEU A 252 -24.00 -4.23 -3.47
CA LEU A 252 -22.67 -4.55 -3.97
C LEU A 252 -21.63 -3.56 -3.43
N SER A 253 -21.97 -2.28 -3.36
CA SER A 253 -21.10 -1.26 -2.78
C SER A 253 -20.83 -1.53 -1.29
N GLU A 254 -21.86 -1.84 -0.52
CA GLU A 254 -21.74 -2.18 0.91
C GLU A 254 -20.93 -3.47 1.11
N THR A 255 -21.15 -4.49 0.29
CA THR A 255 -20.39 -5.74 0.35
C THR A 255 -18.91 -5.51 0.02
N ALA A 256 -18.62 -4.78 -1.06
CA ALA A 256 -17.26 -4.51 -1.50
C ALA A 256 -16.47 -3.68 -0.48
N SER A 257 -17.10 -2.66 0.10
CA SER A 257 -16.45 -1.75 1.06
C SER A 257 -16.31 -2.31 2.48
N ASN A 258 -17.05 -3.34 2.84
CA ASN A 258 -17.06 -3.92 4.19
C ASN A 258 -16.69 -5.41 4.18
N ALA A 259 -17.65 -6.31 3.94
CA ALA A 259 -17.44 -7.75 4.12
C ALA A 259 -16.32 -8.29 3.23
N LEU A 260 -16.35 -8.00 1.92
CA LEU A 260 -15.32 -8.47 1.00
C LEU A 260 -13.96 -7.87 1.35
N MET A 261 -13.89 -6.56 1.60
CA MET A 261 -12.64 -5.88 1.96
C MET A 261 -12.01 -6.52 3.20
N TYR A 262 -12.78 -6.78 4.26
CA TYR A 262 -12.24 -7.38 5.47
C TYR A 262 -11.83 -8.85 5.29
N ILE A 263 -12.59 -9.64 4.53
CA ILE A 263 -12.20 -11.02 4.20
C ILE A 263 -10.86 -11.02 3.44
N VAL A 264 -10.74 -10.18 2.42
CA VAL A 264 -9.51 -10.08 1.62
C VAL A 264 -8.33 -9.61 2.47
N VAL A 265 -8.54 -8.64 3.36
CA VAL A 265 -7.50 -8.15 4.28
C VAL A 265 -7.02 -9.25 5.23
N ILE A 266 -7.93 -10.11 5.73
CA ILE A 266 -7.56 -11.25 6.58
C ILE A 266 -6.69 -12.23 5.80
N LEU A 267 -7.12 -12.63 4.60
CA LEU A 267 -6.40 -13.58 3.76
C LEU A 267 -5.03 -13.04 3.35
N LEU A 268 -4.99 -11.82 2.80
CA LEU A 268 -3.77 -11.17 2.38
C LEU A 268 -2.82 -10.92 3.54
N GLY A 269 -3.31 -10.38 4.64
CA GLY A 269 -2.45 -10.06 5.79
C GLY A 269 -1.82 -11.32 6.38
N THR A 270 -2.58 -12.41 6.55
CA THR A 270 -2.05 -13.66 7.09
C THR A 270 -1.08 -14.36 6.14
N SER A 271 -1.35 -14.37 4.82
CA SER A 271 -0.46 -14.96 3.81
C SER A 271 0.85 -14.20 3.67
N VAL A 272 0.75 -12.87 3.60
CA VAL A 272 1.93 -11.98 3.56
C VAL A 272 2.77 -12.11 4.83
N GLY A 273 2.13 -12.16 6.00
CA GLY A 273 2.84 -12.43 7.25
C GLY A 273 3.55 -13.78 7.22
N ALA A 274 2.89 -14.82 6.70
CA ALA A 274 3.46 -16.15 6.60
C ALA A 274 4.61 -16.25 5.57
N SER A 275 4.71 -15.35 4.61
CA SER A 275 5.87 -15.27 3.71
C SER A 275 7.13 -14.67 4.36
N THR A 276 7.05 -14.23 5.63
CA THR A 276 8.17 -13.67 6.41
C THR A 276 8.79 -14.71 7.35
N SER A 277 9.20 -15.86 6.81
CA SER A 277 9.99 -16.83 7.57
C SER A 277 11.35 -16.23 7.98
N ALA A 278 12.01 -16.82 8.96
CA ALA A 278 13.34 -16.37 9.40
C ALA A 278 14.36 -16.33 8.25
N GLU A 279 14.33 -17.31 7.36
CA GLU A 279 15.21 -17.40 6.19
C GLU A 279 14.91 -16.29 5.16
N ALA A 280 13.63 -16.05 4.88
CA ALA A 280 13.21 -15.04 3.91
C ALA A 280 13.42 -13.61 4.44
N PHE A 281 13.26 -13.38 5.74
CA PHE A 281 13.24 -12.03 6.30
C PHE A 281 14.59 -11.60 6.90
N LEU A 282 15.32 -12.49 7.57
CA LEU A 282 16.59 -12.16 8.24
C LEU A 282 17.78 -12.20 7.26
N ASN A 283 17.71 -11.41 6.19
CA ASN A 283 18.77 -11.29 5.21
C ASN A 283 19.09 -9.84 4.87
N ILE A 284 20.23 -9.60 4.26
CA ILE A 284 20.71 -8.25 3.92
C ILE A 284 19.79 -7.54 2.92
N ASN A 285 19.11 -8.28 2.03
CA ASN A 285 18.21 -7.69 1.04
C ASN A 285 16.97 -7.11 1.71
N THR A 286 16.44 -7.75 2.74
CA THR A 286 15.33 -7.19 3.55
C THR A 286 15.71 -5.86 4.19
N ILE A 287 16.91 -5.76 4.77
CA ILE A 287 17.41 -4.49 5.34
C ILE A 287 17.52 -3.41 4.26
N LYS A 288 18.06 -3.78 3.08
CA LYS A 288 18.11 -2.86 1.93
C LYS A 288 16.73 -2.38 1.51
N ILE A 289 15.74 -3.29 1.42
CA ILE A 289 14.35 -2.97 1.06
C ILE A 289 13.73 -2.01 2.07
N VAL A 290 13.93 -2.26 3.37
CA VAL A 290 13.43 -1.41 4.44
C VAL A 290 14.03 0.01 4.34
N ILE A 291 15.34 0.14 4.21
CA ILE A 291 16.00 1.46 4.10
C ILE A 291 15.54 2.18 2.82
N LEU A 292 15.51 1.45 1.70
CA LEU A 292 15.12 1.98 0.39
C LEU A 292 13.67 2.46 0.41
N GLY A 293 12.76 1.70 1.02
CA GLY A 293 11.35 2.08 1.15
C GLY A 293 11.17 3.38 1.94
N LEU A 294 11.92 3.57 3.02
CA LEU A 294 11.89 4.81 3.81
C LEU A 294 12.33 6.02 2.97
N ILE A 295 13.46 5.87 2.25
CA ILE A 295 13.98 6.92 1.37
C ILE A 295 12.99 7.21 0.25
N ALA A 296 12.46 6.17 -0.39
CA ALA A 296 11.49 6.28 -1.47
C ALA A 296 10.23 7.06 -1.06
N PHE A 297 9.68 6.72 0.10
CA PHE A 297 8.51 7.40 0.65
C PHE A 297 8.80 8.86 1.00
N ALA A 298 9.98 9.15 1.55
CA ALA A 298 10.42 10.51 1.82
C ALA A 298 10.58 11.33 0.54
N VAL A 299 11.16 10.74 -0.52
CA VAL A 299 11.32 11.38 -1.84
C VAL A 299 9.96 11.65 -2.49
N GLY A 300 9.02 10.69 -2.45
CA GLY A 300 7.66 10.89 -2.98
C GLY A 300 6.92 12.03 -2.28
N THR A 301 6.98 12.06 -0.95
CA THR A 301 6.42 13.17 -0.15
C THR A 301 7.06 14.50 -0.52
N ALA A 302 8.41 14.55 -0.61
CA ALA A 302 9.13 15.75 -0.95
C ALA A 302 8.80 16.25 -2.36
N ALA A 303 8.77 15.36 -3.35
CA ALA A 303 8.41 15.68 -4.73
C ALA A 303 6.99 16.26 -4.83
N GLY A 304 6.03 15.65 -4.16
CA GLY A 304 4.65 16.15 -4.10
C GLY A 304 4.57 17.57 -3.50
N VAL A 305 5.24 17.81 -2.37
CA VAL A 305 5.28 19.13 -1.73
C VAL A 305 5.98 20.17 -2.60
N LEU A 306 7.12 19.83 -3.20
CA LEU A 306 7.85 20.73 -4.10
C LEU A 306 7.02 21.10 -5.33
N PHE A 307 6.34 20.12 -5.92
CA PHE A 307 5.42 20.40 -7.02
C PHE A 307 4.23 21.25 -6.57
N GLY A 308 3.72 21.02 -5.36
CA GLY A 308 2.74 21.90 -4.71
C GLY A 308 3.22 23.34 -4.57
N LYS A 309 4.51 23.55 -4.27
CA LYS A 309 5.13 24.89 -4.26
C LYS A 309 5.17 25.50 -5.68
N LEU A 310 5.52 24.72 -6.69
CA LEU A 310 5.48 25.20 -8.07
C LEU A 310 4.07 25.65 -8.45
N MET A 311 3.06 24.83 -8.10
CA MET A 311 1.66 25.20 -8.32
C MET A 311 1.25 26.44 -7.50
N CYS A 312 1.73 26.59 -6.27
CA CYS A 312 1.50 27.79 -5.45
C CYS A 312 2.04 29.04 -6.14
N ILE A 313 3.26 28.98 -6.66
CA ILE A 313 3.89 30.08 -7.40
C ILE A 313 3.10 30.39 -8.69
N ALA A 314 2.79 29.37 -9.48
CA ALA A 314 2.05 29.49 -10.74
C ALA A 314 0.64 30.07 -10.56
N THR A 315 0.00 29.77 -9.40
CA THR A 315 -1.34 30.27 -9.07
C THR A 315 -1.33 31.54 -8.22
N LYS A 316 -0.18 32.16 -8.05
CA LYS A 316 0.01 33.39 -7.23
C LYS A 316 -0.54 33.23 -5.79
N GLY A 317 -0.24 32.10 -5.16
CA GLY A 317 -0.58 31.84 -3.76
C GLY A 317 -1.98 31.26 -3.53
N LYS A 318 -2.67 30.72 -4.54
CA LYS A 318 -4.00 30.11 -4.37
C LYS A 318 -3.96 28.65 -3.96
N VAL A 319 -2.86 27.95 -4.21
CA VAL A 319 -2.69 26.53 -3.87
C VAL A 319 -1.78 26.40 -2.66
N ASN A 320 -2.22 25.69 -1.62
CA ASN A 320 -1.39 25.40 -0.47
C ASN A 320 -0.45 24.21 -0.79
N PRO A 321 0.89 24.39 -0.70
CA PRO A 321 1.84 23.34 -1.04
C PRO A 321 1.70 22.04 -0.23
N LEU A 322 1.12 22.13 0.98
CA LEU A 322 0.93 20.96 1.86
C LEU A 322 0.09 19.87 1.20
N ILE A 323 -0.87 20.22 0.33
CA ILE A 323 -1.72 19.20 -0.30
C ILE A 323 -0.94 18.27 -1.24
N GLY A 324 0.24 18.70 -1.70
CA GLY A 324 1.12 17.89 -2.53
C GLY A 324 1.67 16.66 -1.79
N SER A 325 1.85 16.73 -0.45
CA SER A 325 2.26 15.55 0.33
C SER A 325 1.23 14.42 0.29
N ALA A 326 -0.04 14.74 0.00
CA ALA A 326 -1.09 13.75 -0.11
C ALA A 326 -1.10 12.98 -1.45
N GLY A 327 -0.23 13.34 -2.40
CA GLY A 327 -0.12 12.65 -3.70
C GLY A 327 0.35 11.18 -3.63
N VAL A 328 0.75 10.69 -2.45
CA VAL A 328 1.00 9.27 -2.21
C VAL A 328 -0.30 8.50 -2.03
N SER A 329 -0.30 7.19 -2.29
CA SER A 329 -1.50 6.34 -2.35
C SER A 329 -2.13 6.00 -0.98
N ALA A 330 -1.56 6.44 0.14
CA ALA A 330 -2.09 6.17 1.48
C ALA A 330 -3.39 6.96 1.76
N VAL A 331 -4.52 6.46 1.26
CA VAL A 331 -5.87 7.09 1.36
C VAL A 331 -6.60 6.55 2.60
N PRO A 332 -7.22 7.41 3.41
CA PRO A 332 -7.21 8.89 3.41
C PRO A 332 -6.13 9.48 4.31
N MET A 333 -5.15 8.67 4.74
CA MET A 333 -4.21 9.01 5.80
C MET A 333 -3.32 10.20 5.43
N ALA A 334 -2.74 10.21 4.23
CA ALA A 334 -1.88 11.30 3.79
C ALA A 334 -2.63 12.63 3.68
N ALA A 335 -3.90 12.61 3.27
CA ALA A 335 -4.75 13.81 3.25
C ALA A 335 -5.02 14.34 4.67
N ARG A 336 -5.25 13.45 5.65
CA ARG A 336 -5.40 13.83 7.06
C ARG A 336 -4.13 14.44 7.64
N VAL A 337 -2.95 13.95 7.25
CA VAL A 337 -1.67 14.53 7.66
C VAL A 337 -1.51 15.93 7.08
N SER A 338 -1.84 16.15 5.82
CA SER A 338 -1.83 17.49 5.21
C SER A 338 -2.75 18.45 5.96
N GLN A 339 -3.97 18.01 6.32
CA GLN A 339 -4.90 18.78 7.15
C GLN A 339 -4.29 19.10 8.52
N LYS A 340 -3.71 18.11 9.20
CA LYS A 340 -3.12 18.29 10.54
C LYS A 340 -2.01 19.33 10.53
N VAL A 341 -1.07 19.22 9.59
CA VAL A 341 0.07 20.18 9.47
C VAL A 341 -0.41 21.58 9.09
N GLY A 342 -1.47 21.70 8.27
CA GLY A 342 -2.11 22.97 7.95
C GLY A 342 -2.79 23.61 9.17
N ALA A 343 -3.55 22.82 9.93
CA ALA A 343 -4.23 23.29 11.15
C ALA A 343 -3.26 23.69 12.27
N GLU A 344 -2.09 23.06 12.36
CA GLU A 344 -1.03 23.49 13.28
C GLU A 344 -0.49 24.91 12.96
N ALA A 345 -0.54 25.32 11.68
CA ALA A 345 -0.11 26.65 11.26
C ALA A 345 -1.24 27.69 11.36
N ASP A 346 -2.47 27.28 11.06
CA ASP A 346 -3.71 28.07 11.19
C ASP A 346 -4.89 27.11 11.45
N PRO A 347 -5.46 27.09 12.67
CA PRO A 347 -6.58 26.20 13.03
C PRO A 347 -7.84 26.35 12.18
N THR A 348 -7.98 27.48 11.48
CA THR A 348 -9.11 27.74 10.59
C THR A 348 -8.86 27.32 9.15
N ASN A 349 -7.74 26.67 8.87
CA ASN A 349 -7.37 26.21 7.53
C ASN A 349 -7.84 24.77 7.28
N PHE A 350 -8.84 24.59 6.44
CA PHE A 350 -9.43 23.31 6.09
C PHE A 350 -8.89 22.80 4.74
N LEU A 351 -7.83 22.00 4.81
CA LEU A 351 -7.15 21.45 3.62
C LEU A 351 -7.61 20.04 3.24
N LEU A 352 -8.36 19.32 4.10
CA LEU A 352 -8.68 17.91 3.92
C LEU A 352 -9.29 17.61 2.54
N MET A 353 -10.33 18.33 2.16
CA MET A 353 -11.02 18.09 0.88
C MET A 353 -10.11 18.41 -0.31
N HIS A 354 -9.23 19.41 -0.19
CA HIS A 354 -8.26 19.73 -1.23
C HIS A 354 -7.14 18.70 -1.32
N ALA A 355 -6.72 18.12 -0.20
CA ALA A 355 -5.72 17.08 -0.13
C ALA A 355 -6.24 15.70 -0.59
N MET A 356 -7.55 15.45 -0.48
CA MET A 356 -8.18 14.23 -0.99
C MET A 356 -8.02 14.09 -2.51
N GLY A 357 -8.09 15.18 -3.28
CA GLY A 357 -7.88 15.15 -4.73
C GLY A 357 -6.53 14.52 -5.14
N PRO A 358 -5.39 15.08 -4.72
CA PRO A 358 -4.08 14.48 -4.93
C PRO A 358 -3.94 13.06 -4.38
N ASN A 359 -4.55 12.78 -3.23
CA ASN A 359 -4.45 11.48 -2.56
C ASN A 359 -5.08 10.36 -3.39
N VAL A 360 -6.27 10.62 -3.94
CA VAL A 360 -6.97 9.67 -4.82
C VAL A 360 -6.26 9.55 -6.17
N ALA A 361 -5.71 10.66 -6.68
CA ALA A 361 -4.89 10.66 -7.89
C ALA A 361 -3.63 9.80 -7.71
N GLY A 362 -3.06 9.77 -6.50
CA GLY A 362 -1.94 8.92 -6.13
C GLY A 362 -2.23 7.43 -6.33
N VAL A 363 -3.41 6.95 -5.94
CA VAL A 363 -3.81 5.54 -6.12
C VAL A 363 -3.82 5.16 -7.61
N ILE A 364 -4.43 6.00 -8.44
CA ILE A 364 -4.42 5.79 -9.90
C ILE A 364 -2.99 5.84 -10.42
N GLY A 365 -2.19 6.81 -9.96
CA GLY A 365 -0.80 6.99 -10.37
C GLY A 365 0.07 5.76 -10.03
N THR A 366 -0.06 5.19 -8.84
CA THR A 366 0.69 4.00 -8.44
C THR A 366 0.29 2.77 -9.26
N ALA A 367 -1.02 2.58 -9.51
CA ALA A 367 -1.50 1.50 -10.37
C ALA A 367 -0.99 1.65 -11.83
N VAL A 368 -0.94 2.89 -12.34
CA VAL A 368 -0.36 3.18 -13.65
C VAL A 368 1.15 2.92 -13.65
N ALA A 369 1.88 3.30 -12.61
CA ALA A 369 3.31 3.01 -12.49
C ALA A 369 3.59 1.49 -12.51
N ALA A 370 2.80 0.69 -11.81
CA ALA A 370 2.88 -0.77 -11.87
C ALA A 370 2.62 -1.29 -13.29
N GLY A 371 1.61 -0.77 -13.97
CA GLY A 371 1.31 -1.11 -15.36
C GLY A 371 2.45 -0.77 -16.31
N VAL A 372 3.11 0.38 -16.13
CA VAL A 372 4.31 0.78 -16.91
C VAL A 372 5.43 -0.22 -16.70
N PHE A 373 5.72 -0.62 -15.46
CA PHE A 373 6.74 -1.64 -15.21
C PHE A 373 6.39 -2.99 -15.85
N MET A 374 5.12 -3.43 -15.76
CA MET A 374 4.70 -4.66 -16.45
C MET A 374 4.90 -4.56 -17.95
N ALA A 375 4.55 -3.46 -18.57
CA ALA A 375 4.77 -3.24 -20.01
C ALA A 375 6.26 -3.24 -20.38
N ILE A 376 7.13 -2.62 -19.55
CA ILE A 376 8.58 -2.60 -19.76
C ILE A 376 9.17 -4.02 -19.67
N PHE A 377 8.70 -4.85 -18.75
CA PHE A 377 9.23 -6.20 -18.52
C PHE A 377 8.49 -7.30 -19.30
N GLY A 378 7.52 -6.94 -20.15
CA GLY A 378 6.81 -7.86 -21.04
C GLY A 378 5.90 -8.86 -20.30
N VAL A 379 5.20 -8.42 -19.26
CA VAL A 379 4.32 -9.26 -18.42
C VAL A 379 2.86 -8.80 -18.53
#